data_8b49bfad4a0cb43d7ff1ecd383324448
#
_entry.id   8b49bfad4a0cb43d7ff1ecd383324448
#
_cell.length_a   1.000
_cell.length_b   1.000
_cell.length_c   1.000
_cell.angle_alpha   90.00
_cell.angle_beta   90.00
_cell.angle_gamma   90.00
#
_symmetry.space_group_name_H-M   'P 1'
#
loop_
_entity.id
_entity.type
_entity.pdbx_description
1 polymer ?
#
loop_
_entity_poly.entity_id
_entity_poly.type
_entity_poly.pdbx_seq_one_letter_code
_entity_poly.pdbx_strand_id
1 'polypeptide(L)'
;MNEIVDFVDEEAGSDSLFDCEYTSVDAIINQVTVFTGAKAQQTENGERCLIAYGEGYNRSAFFTDSKKLKDVVLAPNRQFPFRAIIKVVNYGTMMGFKFFAPNAPITDDKANFEAYKRTKGRGYRR
;
A
#
# COMPACT_ATOMS: atom_id res chain seq x y z
N MET A 1 -16.96 -33.70 0.31
CA MET A 1 -16.68 -33.32 0.07
C MET A 1 -16.10 -32.32 -0.12
N ASN A 2 -15.39 -32.11 -0.37
CA ASN A 2 -14.99 -31.06 -0.65
C ASN A 2 -14.06 -30.55 0.28
N GLU A 3 -13.73 -31.21 1.29
CA GLU A 3 -12.96 -30.70 2.37
C GLU A 3 -11.53 -30.51 2.04
N ILE A 4 -10.98 -31.43 1.28
CA ILE A 4 -9.59 -31.30 0.88
C ILE A 4 -9.38 -30.04 0.09
N VAL A 5 -10.31 -29.79 -0.81
CA VAL A 5 -10.23 -28.60 -1.63
C VAL A 5 -10.31 -27.37 -0.74
N ASP A 6 -11.16 -27.44 0.26
CA ASP A 6 -11.33 -26.29 1.15
C ASP A 6 -10.07 -25.97 1.90
N PHE A 7 -9.38 -26.97 2.36
CA PHE A 7 -8.16 -26.73 3.09
C PHE A 7 -7.11 -26.05 2.21
N VAL A 8 -6.96 -26.56 1.00
CA VAL A 8 -6.01 -25.95 0.09
C VAL A 8 -6.43 -24.52 -0.21
N ASP A 9 -7.71 -24.31 -0.34
CA ASP A 9 -8.22 -22.98 -0.62
C ASP A 9 -7.92 -22.01 0.51
N GLU A 10 -7.94 -22.49 1.73
CA GLU A 10 -7.67 -21.60 2.85
C GLU A 10 -6.25 -21.05 2.78
N GLU A 11 -5.30 -21.90 2.48
CA GLU A 11 -3.94 -21.43 2.36
C GLU A 11 -3.77 -20.57 1.12
N ALA A 12 -4.37 -21.01 0.04
CA ALA A 12 -4.32 -20.22 -1.18
C ALA A 12 -5.03 -18.90 -0.99
N GLY A 13 -6.10 -18.89 -0.20
CA GLY A 13 -6.82 -17.66 0.09
C GLY A 13 -5.94 -16.63 0.78
N SER A 14 -5.08 -17.08 1.68
CA SER A 14 -4.16 -16.17 2.34
C SER A 14 -3.21 -15.54 1.32
N ASP A 15 -2.71 -16.32 0.37
CA ASP A 15 -1.80 -15.82 -0.63
C ASP A 15 -2.51 -15.10 -1.76
N SER A 16 -3.77 -15.44 -2.00
CA SER A 16 -4.46 -14.91 -3.16
C SER A 16 -4.67 -13.40 -3.09
N LEU A 17 -4.61 -12.81 -1.91
CA LEU A 17 -4.64 -11.36 -1.80
C LEU A 17 -3.52 -10.73 -2.59
N PHE A 18 -2.39 -11.41 -2.70
CA PHE A 18 -1.20 -10.88 -3.35
C PHE A 18 -0.96 -11.50 -4.71
N ASP A 19 -1.86 -12.36 -5.15
CA ASP A 19 -1.82 -12.93 -6.48
C ASP A 19 -2.60 -12.02 -7.41
N CYS A 20 -1.99 -10.90 -7.73
CA CYS A 20 -2.65 -9.84 -8.47
C CYS A 20 -1.60 -9.00 -9.16
N GLU A 21 -2.05 -7.99 -9.87
CA GLU A 21 -1.14 -7.07 -10.54
C GLU A 21 -0.38 -6.24 -9.51
N TYR A 22 0.90 -6.05 -9.73
CA TYR A 22 1.71 -5.22 -8.86
C TYR A 22 1.89 -3.86 -9.50
N THR A 23 1.70 -2.83 -8.68
CA THR A 23 1.74 -1.45 -9.15
C THR A 23 2.67 -0.65 -8.26
N SER A 24 2.72 0.64 -8.51
CA SER A 24 3.41 1.59 -7.65
C SER A 24 2.38 2.29 -6.77
N VAL A 25 2.82 2.73 -5.60
CA VAL A 25 1.94 3.51 -4.73
C VAL A 25 1.42 4.75 -5.44
N ASP A 26 2.17 5.22 -6.43
CA ASP A 26 1.76 6.42 -7.19
C ASP A 26 0.40 6.26 -7.83
N ALA A 27 -0.01 5.03 -8.08
CA ALA A 27 -1.30 4.79 -8.75
C ALA A 27 -2.49 5.17 -7.89
N ILE A 28 -2.32 5.24 -6.58
CA ILE A 28 -3.45 5.47 -5.67
C ILE A 28 -3.29 6.69 -4.79
N ILE A 29 -2.24 7.47 -5.00
CA ILE A 29 -2.03 8.67 -4.18
C ILE A 29 -3.22 9.61 -4.36
N ASN A 30 -3.69 10.16 -3.24
CA ASN A 30 -4.79 11.14 -3.19
C ASN A 30 -6.13 10.56 -3.61
N GLN A 31 -6.28 9.23 -3.56
CA GLN A 31 -7.54 8.57 -3.91
C GLN A 31 -8.01 7.72 -2.75
N VAL A 32 -9.32 7.74 -2.51
CA VAL A 32 -9.91 6.85 -1.51
C VAL A 32 -9.73 5.42 -2.00
N THR A 33 -9.10 4.60 -1.20
CA THR A 33 -8.70 3.24 -1.58
C THR A 33 -9.09 2.27 -0.49
N VAL A 34 -9.54 1.08 -0.88
CA VAL A 34 -9.84 0.00 0.06
C VAL A 34 -8.61 -0.87 0.17
N PHE A 35 -8.02 -0.93 1.35
CA PHE A 35 -6.84 -1.73 1.61
C PHE A 35 -7.28 -3.06 2.20
N THR A 36 -6.83 -4.15 1.60
CA THR A 36 -7.37 -5.48 1.88
C THR A 36 -6.41 -6.39 2.64
N GLY A 37 -5.14 -6.03 2.68
CA GLY A 37 -4.19 -6.83 3.45
C GLY A 37 -2.79 -6.28 3.32
N ALA A 38 -1.91 -6.81 4.15
CA ALA A 38 -0.50 -6.39 4.11
C ALA A 38 0.34 -7.48 4.76
N LYS A 39 1.59 -7.55 4.35
CA LYS A 39 2.53 -8.48 4.96
C LYS A 39 3.96 -8.02 4.74
N ALA A 40 4.85 -8.46 5.62
CA ALA A 40 6.27 -8.30 5.41
C ALA A 40 6.73 -9.37 4.43
N GLN A 41 7.52 -8.99 3.45
CA GLN A 41 7.94 -9.88 2.38
C GLN A 41 9.46 -9.79 2.25
N GLN A 42 10.13 -10.94 2.30
CA GLN A 42 11.56 -10.97 2.07
C GLN A 42 11.82 -10.87 0.57
N THR A 43 12.70 -9.95 0.20
CA THR A 43 13.08 -9.75 -1.19
C THR A 43 14.59 -9.75 -1.30
N GLU A 44 15.08 -9.66 -2.53
CA GLU A 44 16.52 -9.56 -2.77
C GLU A 44 17.11 -8.34 -2.08
N ASN A 45 16.31 -7.31 -1.90
CA ASN A 45 16.76 -6.06 -1.30
C ASN A 45 16.42 -5.97 0.17
N GLY A 46 16.13 -7.11 0.80
CA GLY A 46 15.79 -7.13 2.20
C GLY A 46 14.29 -7.25 2.40
N GLU A 47 13.87 -7.10 3.64
CA GLU A 47 12.46 -7.20 3.97
C GLU A 47 11.73 -5.92 3.58
N ARG A 48 10.63 -6.08 2.87
CA ARG A 48 9.80 -4.96 2.44
C ARG A 48 8.36 -5.21 2.83
N CYS A 49 7.56 -4.16 2.83
CA CYS A 49 6.14 -4.28 3.12
C CYS A 49 5.36 -4.36 1.83
N LEU A 50 4.49 -5.36 1.73
CA LEU A 50 3.63 -5.53 0.58
C LEU A 50 2.21 -5.23 1.01
N ILE A 51 1.55 -4.31 0.31
CA ILE A 51 0.20 -3.86 0.67
C ILE A 51 -0.74 -4.16 -0.49
N ALA A 52 -1.83 -4.88 -0.20
CA ALA A 52 -2.85 -5.20 -1.19
C ALA A 52 -4.02 -4.24 -1.07
N TYR A 53 -4.61 -3.90 -2.21
CA TYR A 53 -5.76 -3.00 -2.25
C TYR A 53 -6.66 -3.34 -3.42
N GLY A 54 -7.88 -2.76 -3.40
CA GLY A 54 -8.86 -3.02 -4.43
C GLY A 54 -9.66 -4.26 -4.13
N GLU A 55 -10.65 -4.53 -4.97
CA GLU A 55 -11.56 -5.64 -4.75
C GLU A 55 -11.77 -6.42 -6.02
N GLY A 56 -12.02 -7.73 -5.86
CA GLY A 56 -12.35 -8.57 -6.99
C GLY A 56 -11.28 -8.57 -8.04
N TYR A 57 -11.67 -8.33 -9.26
CA TYR A 57 -10.73 -8.34 -10.38
C TYR A 57 -9.89 -7.08 -10.44
N ASN A 58 -10.20 -6.10 -9.61
CA ASN A 58 -9.45 -4.85 -9.58
C ASN A 58 -8.40 -4.84 -8.49
N ARG A 59 -8.05 -6.00 -7.96
CA ARG A 59 -7.04 -6.09 -6.93
C ARG A 59 -5.67 -5.77 -7.47
N SER A 60 -4.90 -5.10 -6.64
CA SER A 60 -3.50 -4.79 -6.95
C SER A 60 -2.72 -4.76 -5.66
N ALA A 61 -1.41 -4.71 -5.78
CA ALA A 61 -0.54 -4.63 -4.61
C ALA A 61 0.69 -3.82 -4.96
N PHE A 62 1.31 -3.26 -3.93
CA PHE A 62 2.55 -2.52 -4.14
C PHE A 62 3.48 -2.75 -2.96
N PHE A 63 4.78 -2.68 -3.24
CA PHE A 63 5.79 -2.71 -2.19
C PHE A 63 6.07 -1.30 -1.69
N THR A 64 6.36 -1.19 -0.41
CA THR A 64 6.75 0.08 0.15
C THR A 64 7.79 -0.14 1.24
N ASP A 65 8.68 0.82 1.36
CA ASP A 65 9.64 0.86 2.47
C ASP A 65 9.29 1.96 3.46
N SER A 66 8.15 2.63 3.26
CA SER A 66 7.72 3.71 4.13
C SER A 66 7.42 3.17 5.52
N LYS A 67 8.15 3.65 6.51
CA LYS A 67 7.93 3.21 7.88
C LYS A 67 6.53 3.61 8.34
N LYS A 68 6.07 4.79 7.95
CA LYS A 68 4.76 5.24 8.39
C LYS A 68 3.64 4.37 7.83
N LEU A 69 3.75 3.95 6.57
CA LEU A 69 2.75 3.05 6.02
C LEU A 69 2.85 1.68 6.66
N LYS A 70 4.07 1.17 6.84
CA LYS A 70 4.26 -0.13 7.46
C LYS A 70 3.66 -0.19 8.85
N ASP A 71 3.91 0.85 9.64
CA ASP A 71 3.46 0.85 11.03
C ASP A 71 1.94 0.78 11.11
N VAL A 72 1.24 1.34 10.15
CA VAL A 72 -0.22 1.28 10.13
C VAL A 72 -0.71 -0.10 9.73
N VAL A 73 -0.22 -0.61 8.59
CA VAL A 73 -0.79 -1.84 8.02
C VAL A 73 -0.32 -3.09 8.73
N LEU A 74 0.83 -3.06 9.39
CA LEU A 74 1.35 -4.21 10.11
C LEU A 74 1.09 -4.13 11.60
N ALA A 75 0.31 -3.15 12.05
CA ALA A 75 -0.05 -3.05 13.46
C ALA A 75 -0.83 -4.29 13.88
N PRO A 76 -0.56 -4.83 15.09
CA PRO A 76 -1.19 -6.08 15.50
C PRO A 76 -2.71 -6.07 15.48
N ASN A 77 -3.30 -4.90 15.72
CA ASN A 77 -4.75 -4.80 15.80
C ASN A 77 -5.38 -4.24 14.54
N ARG A 78 -4.61 -4.13 13.45
CA ARG A 78 -5.16 -3.58 12.23
C ARG A 78 -6.16 -4.54 11.61
N GLN A 79 -7.34 -4.03 11.33
CA GLN A 79 -8.39 -4.84 10.72
C GLN A 79 -8.53 -4.48 9.26
N PHE A 80 -8.70 -5.49 8.43
CA PHE A 80 -8.90 -5.34 7.00
C PHE A 80 -10.26 -5.90 6.63
N PRO A 81 -10.90 -5.34 5.61
CA PRO A 81 -10.43 -4.20 4.82
C PRO A 81 -10.68 -2.87 5.54
N PHE A 82 -9.92 -1.87 5.16
CA PHE A 82 -10.22 -0.53 5.64
C PHE A 82 -10.03 0.47 4.50
N ARG A 83 -10.69 1.60 4.63
CA ARG A 83 -10.69 2.62 3.60
C ARG A 83 -9.86 3.81 4.07
N ALA A 84 -8.99 4.29 3.21
CA ALA A 84 -8.11 5.41 3.57
C ALA A 84 -7.57 6.05 2.30
N ILE A 85 -6.90 7.19 2.50
CA ILE A 85 -6.20 7.87 1.43
C ILE A 85 -4.73 7.92 1.81
N ILE A 86 -3.85 7.57 0.88
CA ILE A 86 -2.42 7.80 1.07
C ILE A 86 -2.08 9.12 0.42
N LYS A 87 -1.48 10.02 1.19
CA LYS A 87 -1.06 11.32 0.69
C LYS A 87 0.42 11.49 0.89
N VAL A 88 1.02 12.29 0.03
CA VAL A 88 2.40 12.70 0.20
C VAL A 88 2.42 13.90 1.14
N VAL A 89 3.26 13.82 2.14
CA VAL A 89 3.35 14.88 3.16
C VAL A 89 4.77 15.44 3.12
N ASN A 90 4.83 16.75 3.23
CA ASN A 90 6.11 17.45 3.29
C ASN A 90 6.53 17.55 4.75
N TYR A 91 7.59 16.79 5.10
CA TYR A 91 8.11 16.79 6.47
C TYR A 91 9.21 17.80 6.67
N GLY A 92 9.40 18.69 5.71
CA GLY A 92 10.44 19.70 5.81
C GLY A 92 11.71 19.30 5.13
N THR A 93 12.35 18.25 5.62
CA THR A 93 13.59 17.78 5.04
C THR A 93 13.39 16.74 3.94
N MET A 94 12.20 16.13 3.92
CA MET A 94 11.91 15.10 2.93
C MET A 94 10.41 14.99 2.74
N MET A 95 10.03 14.37 1.63
CA MET A 95 8.64 14.01 1.40
C MET A 95 8.43 12.57 1.84
N GLY A 96 7.25 12.28 2.33
CA GLY A 96 6.93 10.92 2.75
C GLY A 96 5.46 10.65 2.59
N PHE A 97 5.06 9.40 2.87
CA PHE A 97 3.68 8.97 2.74
C PHE A 97 3.02 8.87 4.10
N LYS A 98 1.69 9.06 4.10
CA LYS A 98 0.92 8.91 5.32
C LYS A 98 -0.51 8.55 4.97
N PHE A 99 -1.11 7.66 5.77
CA PHE A 99 -2.53 7.35 5.65
C PHE A 99 -3.37 8.45 6.28
N PHE A 100 -4.47 8.77 5.61
CA PHE A 100 -5.45 9.72 6.11
C PHE A 100 -6.83 9.08 6.04
N ALA A 101 -7.75 9.57 6.85
CA ALA A 101 -9.14 9.12 6.79
C ALA A 101 -9.72 9.43 5.41
N PRO A 102 -10.71 8.64 4.96
CA PRO A 102 -11.26 8.84 3.61
C PRO A 102 -11.88 10.22 3.41
N ASN A 103 -12.29 10.88 4.49
CA ASN A 103 -12.91 12.20 4.40
C ASN A 103 -11.96 13.31 4.83
N ALA A 104 -10.66 13.04 4.83
CA ALA A 104 -9.69 14.06 5.24
C ALA A 104 -9.75 15.26 4.30
N PRO A 105 -9.56 16.47 4.84
CA PRO A 105 -9.59 17.66 3.98
C PRO A 105 -8.46 17.65 2.96
N ILE A 106 -8.73 18.23 1.82
CA ILE A 106 -7.72 18.44 0.80
C ILE A 106 -6.93 19.67 1.17
N THR A 107 -5.62 19.53 1.21
CA THR A 107 -4.74 20.65 1.51
C THR A 107 -3.80 20.85 0.32
N ASP A 108 -2.52 20.60 0.50
CA ASP A 108 -1.55 20.78 -0.59
C ASP A 108 -1.27 19.46 -1.33
N ASP A 109 -2.28 18.61 -1.42
CA ASP A 109 -2.09 17.24 -1.86
C ASP A 109 -1.46 17.14 -3.25
N LYS A 110 -1.98 17.95 -4.17
CA LYS A 110 -1.48 17.88 -5.54
C LYS A 110 -0.05 18.42 -5.63
N ALA A 111 0.21 19.52 -4.97
CA ALA A 111 1.54 20.13 -4.99
C ALA A 111 2.55 19.21 -4.35
N ASN A 112 2.19 18.56 -3.25
CA ASN A 112 3.07 17.63 -2.57
C ASN A 112 3.39 16.44 -3.45
N PHE A 113 2.38 15.90 -4.14
CA PHE A 113 2.59 14.76 -5.01
C PHE A 113 3.50 15.13 -6.18
N GLU A 114 3.30 16.29 -6.76
CA GLU A 114 4.15 16.73 -7.86
C GLU A 114 5.59 16.91 -7.41
N ALA A 115 5.78 17.47 -6.22
CA ALA A 115 7.12 17.65 -5.68
C ALA A 115 7.80 16.31 -5.43
N TYR A 116 7.05 15.36 -4.89
CA TYR A 116 7.57 14.02 -4.64
C TYR A 116 8.02 13.37 -5.95
N LYS A 117 7.21 13.46 -6.98
CA LYS A 117 7.55 12.82 -8.26
C LYS A 117 8.82 13.42 -8.86
N ARG A 118 9.00 14.71 -8.73
CA ARG A 118 10.23 15.34 -9.23
C ARG A 118 11.45 14.85 -8.47
N THR A 119 11.34 14.77 -7.15
CA THR A 119 12.45 14.31 -6.33
C THR A 119 12.77 12.85 -6.61
N LYS A 120 11.72 12.02 -6.74
CA LYS A 120 11.89 10.61 -7.02
C LYS A 120 12.62 10.40 -8.35
N GLY A 121 12.22 11.17 -9.37
CA GLY A 121 12.85 11.05 -10.67
C GLY A 121 14.33 11.38 -10.60
N ARG A 122 14.68 12.43 -9.88
CA ARG A 122 16.09 12.79 -9.74
C ARG A 122 16.87 11.74 -8.97
N GLY A 123 16.22 11.16 -7.95
CA GLY A 123 16.88 10.12 -7.18
C GLY A 123 17.29 8.93 -8.01
N TYR A 124 16.52 8.59 -8.99
CA TYR A 124 16.80 7.43 -9.82
C TYR A 124 17.97 7.68 -10.78
N ARG A 125 18.33 8.89 -10.95
CA ARG A 125 19.43 9.19 -11.86
C ARG A 125 20.78 8.99 -11.25
N ARG A 126 20.84 8.76 -9.98
CA ARG A 126 22.11 8.54 -9.31
C ARG A 126 22.49 7.08 -9.24
#